data_5538ce31a419fc59c7ca9fdbb9ad2c09
#
_entry.id   5538ce31a419fc59c7ca9fdbb9ad2c09
#
_cell.length_a   1.000
_cell.length_b   1.000
_cell.length_c   1.000
_cell.angle_alpha   90.00
_cell.angle_beta   90.00
_cell.angle_gamma   90.00
#
_symmetry.space_group_name_H-M   'P 1'
#
loop_
_entity.id
_entity.type
_entity.pdbx_description
1 polymer ?
#
loop_
_entity_poly.entity_id
_entity_poly.type
_entity_poly.pdbx_seq_one_letter_code
_entity_poly.pdbx_strand_id
1 'polypeptide(L)'
;MKIVLVAEYRDGKLLSGYTELLGFAEMMGAETVMFMAGNTGALPAYAGKLYLADATVCGEFNPDLHKQLILEVVAREQPDMVALMHSSYGWDLAPRIAFGMQAAQVSEVVEIKDGMAVVPVCNSKLRRSIKCLTDRTVVTLQAGAFKAVEAAGTPAVENIGVDGKGRLVFGGYEAAAAGGVDLTKAEVIVSAGRGIGKPENVAMIAGLAKALGGEYGASRPVVDSAWVEHNRQVGTTGQTVAPKLYIACGISGAIQHLAGMKKSEFVVAVNTDRDAPIGEVADVLVVADLLKFVPLLTEKIQALA
;
A
#
# COMPACT_ATOMS: atom_id res chain seq x y z
N MET A 1 27.76 -8.76 3.25
CA MET A 1 26.43 -9.26 2.87
C MET A 1 26.06 -8.68 1.52
N LYS A 2 25.50 -9.48 0.63
CA LYS A 2 25.07 -9.04 -0.69
C LYS A 2 23.55 -9.18 -0.82
N ILE A 3 22.88 -8.14 -1.33
CA ILE A 3 21.42 -8.11 -1.49
C ILE A 3 21.06 -7.87 -2.96
N VAL A 4 20.17 -8.70 -3.50
CA VAL A 4 19.46 -8.40 -4.75
C VAL A 4 18.22 -7.59 -4.42
N LEU A 5 18.14 -6.38 -4.96
CA LEU A 5 17.00 -5.49 -4.86
C LEU A 5 16.11 -5.66 -6.08
N VAL A 6 14.83 -5.92 -5.88
CA VAL A 6 13.88 -6.07 -7.00
C VAL A 6 13.07 -4.78 -7.13
N ALA A 7 13.42 -3.98 -8.14
CA ALA A 7 12.70 -2.75 -8.45
C ALA A 7 11.40 -3.04 -9.21
N GLU A 8 10.34 -2.38 -8.83
CA GLU A 8 9.01 -2.56 -9.43
C GLU A 8 8.78 -1.53 -10.54
N TYR A 9 8.44 -2.04 -11.73
CA TYR A 9 8.04 -1.27 -12.90
C TYR A 9 6.56 -1.54 -13.18
N ARG A 10 5.80 -0.48 -13.42
CA ARG A 10 4.36 -0.59 -13.60
C ARG A 10 3.83 0.55 -14.47
N ASP A 11 2.95 0.22 -15.41
CA ASP A 11 2.31 1.19 -16.32
C ASP A 11 3.33 2.14 -16.98
N GLY A 12 4.38 1.54 -17.54
CA GLY A 12 5.44 2.28 -18.20
C GLY A 12 6.38 3.07 -17.28
N LYS A 13 6.29 2.92 -15.94
CA LYS A 13 7.03 3.72 -14.97
C LYS A 13 7.75 2.87 -13.93
N LEU A 14 8.93 3.30 -13.55
CA LEU A 14 9.62 2.81 -12.36
C LEU A 14 8.94 3.40 -11.11
N LEU A 15 8.55 2.54 -10.17
CA LEU A 15 7.96 2.97 -8.90
C LEU A 15 9.05 3.40 -7.92
N SER A 16 8.76 4.43 -7.11
CA SER A 16 9.73 5.03 -6.17
C SER A 16 10.19 4.10 -5.05
N GLY A 17 9.50 3.00 -4.79
CA GLY A 17 9.87 2.07 -3.71
C GLY A 17 11.31 1.53 -3.78
N TYR A 18 11.96 1.58 -4.95
CA TYR A 18 13.36 1.20 -5.05
C TYR A 18 14.30 2.06 -4.19
N THR A 19 13.94 3.31 -3.90
CA THR A 19 14.74 4.19 -3.02
C THR A 19 14.67 3.76 -1.55
N GLU A 20 13.56 3.16 -1.13
CA GLU A 20 13.46 2.53 0.20
C GLU A 20 14.26 1.21 0.25
N LEU A 21 14.25 0.43 -0.83
CA LEU A 21 15.11 -0.75 -0.93
C LEU A 21 16.59 -0.40 -0.85
N LEU A 22 17.01 0.69 -1.48
CA LEU A 22 18.39 1.21 -1.37
C LEU A 22 18.69 1.65 0.06
N GLY A 23 17.80 2.39 0.70
CA GLY A 23 17.98 2.82 2.10
C GLY A 23 18.02 1.66 3.07
N PHE A 24 17.23 0.61 2.85
CA PHE A 24 17.32 -0.64 3.60
C PHE A 24 18.70 -1.30 3.44
N ALA A 25 19.18 -1.42 2.22
CA ALA A 25 20.49 -2.02 1.95
C ALA A 25 21.64 -1.20 2.53
N GLU A 26 21.59 0.13 2.47
CA GLU A 26 22.55 1.03 3.11
C GLU A 26 22.58 0.84 4.63
N MET A 27 21.40 0.80 5.27
CA MET A 27 21.28 0.51 6.71
C MET A 27 21.88 -0.84 7.09
N MET A 28 21.77 -1.83 6.20
CA MET A 28 22.34 -3.16 6.40
C MET A 28 23.85 -3.23 6.09
N GLY A 29 24.45 -2.17 5.56
CA GLY A 29 25.86 -2.16 5.10
C GLY A 29 26.11 -3.18 3.99
N ALA A 30 25.16 -3.39 3.10
CA ALA A 30 25.18 -4.45 2.11
C ALA A 30 25.68 -3.97 0.74
N GLU A 31 26.41 -4.83 0.05
CA GLU A 31 26.63 -4.73 -1.40
C GLU A 31 25.31 -5.00 -2.13
N THR A 32 25.00 -4.23 -3.16
CA THR A 32 23.73 -4.32 -3.87
C THR A 32 23.89 -4.63 -5.34
N VAL A 33 22.97 -5.44 -5.84
CA VAL A 33 22.69 -5.65 -7.26
C VAL A 33 21.19 -5.44 -7.44
N MET A 34 20.76 -4.83 -8.53
CA MET A 34 19.34 -4.58 -8.75
C MET A 34 18.83 -5.41 -9.94
N PHE A 35 17.59 -5.87 -9.84
CA PHE A 35 16.83 -6.45 -10.93
C PHE A 35 15.59 -5.60 -11.22
N MET A 36 15.27 -5.44 -12.50
CA MET A 36 14.04 -4.81 -12.95
C MET A 36 13.51 -5.48 -14.21
N ALA A 37 12.22 -5.83 -14.23
CA ALA A 37 11.50 -6.10 -15.46
C ALA A 37 10.88 -4.77 -15.92
N GLY A 38 11.44 -4.14 -16.95
CA GLY A 38 11.08 -2.79 -17.36
C GLY A 38 11.64 -2.45 -18.74
N ASN A 39 11.82 -1.16 -18.98
CA ASN A 39 12.46 -0.70 -20.22
C ASN A 39 13.58 0.32 -19.94
N THR A 40 14.39 0.58 -20.96
CA THR A 40 15.53 1.52 -20.85
C THR A 40 15.14 2.99 -20.68
N GLY A 41 13.87 3.35 -20.90
CA GLY A 41 13.37 4.71 -20.73
C GLY A 41 13.02 5.06 -19.27
N ALA A 42 13.06 4.09 -18.35
CA ALA A 42 12.70 4.28 -16.95
C ALA A 42 13.69 3.57 -16.02
N LEU A 43 14.99 3.82 -16.21
CA LEU A 43 16.04 3.24 -15.37
C LEU A 43 16.09 3.89 -13.99
N PRO A 44 16.41 3.13 -12.92
CA PRO A 44 16.65 3.69 -11.60
C PRO A 44 17.90 4.57 -11.58
N ALA A 45 17.87 5.66 -10.84
CA ALA A 45 19.08 6.37 -10.46
C ALA A 45 19.84 5.48 -9.44
N TYR A 46 20.87 4.78 -9.89
CA TYR A 46 21.56 3.76 -9.10
C TYR A 46 22.98 3.54 -9.61
N ALA A 47 23.97 3.70 -8.77
CA ALA A 47 25.39 3.58 -9.14
C ALA A 47 25.91 2.13 -8.99
N GLY A 48 25.14 1.14 -9.39
CA GLY A 48 25.50 -0.27 -9.29
C GLY A 48 25.09 -1.09 -10.50
N LYS A 49 25.19 -2.40 -10.42
CA LYS A 49 24.83 -3.34 -11.47
C LYS A 49 23.31 -3.54 -11.50
N LEU A 50 22.71 -3.34 -12.67
CA LEU A 50 21.28 -3.56 -12.92
C LEU A 50 21.08 -4.67 -13.94
N TYR A 51 20.42 -5.73 -13.54
CA TYR A 51 19.88 -6.73 -14.47
C TYR A 51 18.52 -6.23 -14.99
N LEU A 52 18.46 -5.95 -16.28
CA LEU A 52 17.26 -5.44 -16.95
C LEU A 52 16.65 -6.54 -17.82
N ALA A 53 15.42 -6.93 -17.54
CA ALA A 53 14.61 -7.74 -18.43
C ALA A 53 13.64 -6.83 -19.19
N ASP A 54 13.56 -7.01 -20.52
CA ASP A 54 12.66 -6.21 -21.35
C ASP A 54 11.20 -6.57 -21.09
N ALA A 55 10.44 -5.62 -20.52
CA ALA A 55 9.03 -5.78 -20.21
C ALA A 55 8.16 -6.02 -21.45
N THR A 56 8.60 -5.66 -22.65
CA THR A 56 7.87 -5.96 -23.88
C THR A 56 7.93 -7.45 -24.22
N VAL A 57 8.95 -8.15 -23.71
CA VAL A 57 9.17 -9.60 -23.92
C VAL A 57 8.62 -10.41 -22.75
N CYS A 58 8.99 -10.05 -21.52
CA CYS A 58 8.59 -10.81 -20.32
C CYS A 58 7.27 -10.36 -19.71
N GLY A 59 6.67 -9.25 -20.21
CA GLY A 59 5.49 -8.60 -19.61
C GLY A 59 5.85 -7.75 -18.38
N GLU A 60 5.03 -6.74 -18.08
CA GLU A 60 5.18 -5.95 -16.84
C GLU A 60 4.81 -6.75 -15.60
N PHE A 61 3.90 -7.71 -15.73
CA PHE A 61 3.53 -8.63 -14.68
C PHE A 61 3.40 -10.06 -15.22
N ASN A 62 4.44 -10.84 -15.02
CA ASN A 62 4.43 -12.27 -15.31
C ASN A 62 5.24 -13.01 -14.23
N PRO A 63 4.58 -13.46 -13.16
CA PRO A 63 5.27 -14.02 -12.00
C PRO A 63 6.08 -15.29 -12.32
N ASP A 64 5.68 -16.06 -13.34
CA ASP A 64 6.43 -17.25 -13.73
C ASP A 64 7.77 -16.87 -14.40
N LEU A 65 7.75 -15.90 -15.33
CA LEU A 65 8.96 -15.44 -16.02
C LEU A 65 9.83 -14.59 -15.08
N HIS A 66 9.24 -13.67 -14.33
CA HIS A 66 10.00 -12.82 -13.42
C HIS A 66 10.69 -13.64 -12.33
N LYS A 67 10.02 -14.68 -11.78
CA LYS A 67 10.67 -15.63 -10.89
C LYS A 67 11.90 -16.27 -11.51
N GLN A 68 11.80 -16.77 -12.77
CA GLN A 68 12.92 -17.42 -13.47
C GLN A 68 14.08 -16.46 -13.66
N LEU A 69 13.81 -15.22 -14.11
CA LEU A 69 14.80 -14.15 -14.28
C LEU A 69 15.50 -13.80 -12.96
N ILE A 70 14.74 -13.64 -11.88
CA ILE A 70 15.32 -13.33 -10.57
C ILE A 70 16.16 -14.50 -10.06
N LEU A 71 15.73 -15.74 -10.24
CA LEU A 71 16.53 -16.92 -9.87
C LEU A 71 17.81 -17.05 -10.71
N GLU A 72 17.80 -16.62 -11.95
CA GLU A 72 19.01 -16.51 -12.77
C GLU A 72 20.00 -15.48 -12.22
N VAL A 73 19.48 -14.30 -11.79
CA VAL A 73 20.30 -13.28 -11.10
C VAL A 73 20.86 -13.85 -9.79
N VAL A 74 20.04 -14.56 -9.01
CA VAL A 74 20.48 -15.23 -7.79
C VAL A 74 21.57 -16.26 -8.05
N ALA A 75 21.46 -17.02 -9.14
CA ALA A 75 22.48 -18.00 -9.51
C ALA A 75 23.82 -17.35 -9.89
N ARG A 76 23.80 -16.19 -10.57
CA ARG A 76 25.00 -15.43 -10.95
C ARG A 76 25.64 -14.71 -9.80
N GLU A 77 24.84 -14.05 -8.96
CA GLU A 77 25.32 -13.13 -7.93
C GLU A 77 25.48 -13.76 -6.54
N GLN A 78 24.90 -14.93 -6.31
CA GLN A 78 24.93 -15.67 -5.03
C GLN A 78 24.63 -14.75 -3.81
N PRO A 79 23.51 -14.03 -3.79
CA PRO A 79 23.19 -13.09 -2.73
C PRO A 79 22.81 -13.82 -1.44
N ASP A 80 23.03 -13.15 -0.30
CA ASP A 80 22.54 -13.56 1.00
C ASP A 80 21.04 -13.29 1.15
N MET A 81 20.54 -12.24 0.44
CA MET A 81 19.16 -11.81 0.55
C MET A 81 18.61 -11.32 -0.79
N VAL A 82 17.30 -11.53 -0.99
CA VAL A 82 16.51 -10.85 -2.02
C VAL A 82 15.48 -9.98 -1.32
N ALA A 83 15.43 -8.69 -1.65
CA ALA A 83 14.51 -7.73 -1.06
C ALA A 83 13.58 -7.11 -2.11
N LEU A 84 12.29 -7.09 -1.80
CA LEU A 84 11.21 -6.50 -2.60
C LEU A 84 10.40 -5.54 -1.73
N MET A 85 9.67 -4.61 -2.34
CA MET A 85 8.62 -3.90 -1.59
C MET A 85 7.43 -4.82 -1.31
N HIS A 86 6.73 -4.62 -0.19
CA HIS A 86 5.51 -5.35 0.13
C HIS A 86 4.31 -4.76 -0.63
N SER A 87 4.39 -4.85 -1.96
CA SER A 87 3.34 -4.52 -2.92
C SER A 87 2.63 -5.80 -3.37
N SER A 88 1.57 -5.69 -4.17
CA SER A 88 0.95 -6.85 -4.81
C SER A 88 1.93 -7.66 -5.66
N TYR A 89 2.89 -6.98 -6.30
CA TYR A 89 3.97 -7.60 -7.08
C TYR A 89 4.95 -8.36 -6.17
N GLY A 90 5.50 -7.68 -5.16
CA GLY A 90 6.46 -8.30 -4.25
C GLY A 90 5.85 -9.41 -3.41
N TRP A 91 4.60 -9.24 -2.99
CA TRP A 91 3.88 -10.25 -2.21
C TRP A 91 3.65 -11.56 -2.99
N ASP A 92 3.34 -11.47 -4.29
CA ASP A 92 3.18 -12.66 -5.14
C ASP A 92 4.53 -13.31 -5.50
N LEU A 93 5.57 -12.52 -5.76
CA LEU A 93 6.88 -13.03 -6.19
C LEU A 93 7.72 -13.59 -5.04
N ALA A 94 7.74 -12.97 -3.87
CA ALA A 94 8.63 -13.34 -2.78
C ALA A 94 8.53 -14.81 -2.38
N PRO A 95 7.35 -15.43 -2.17
CA PRO A 95 7.26 -16.84 -1.84
C PRO A 95 7.72 -17.76 -2.97
N ARG A 96 7.53 -17.34 -4.23
CA ARG A 96 7.99 -18.11 -5.40
C ARG A 96 9.51 -18.11 -5.52
N ILE A 97 10.14 -16.97 -5.23
CA ILE A 97 11.61 -16.82 -5.23
C ILE A 97 12.18 -17.61 -4.05
N ALA A 98 11.63 -17.46 -2.86
CA ALA A 98 12.07 -18.15 -1.65
C ALA A 98 12.02 -19.67 -1.81
N PHE A 99 10.95 -20.20 -2.38
CA PHE A 99 10.84 -21.61 -2.72
C PHE A 99 11.94 -22.06 -3.70
N GLY A 100 12.20 -21.26 -4.76
CA GLY A 100 13.24 -21.55 -5.74
C GLY A 100 14.65 -21.50 -5.16
N MET A 101 14.89 -20.65 -4.16
CA MET A 101 16.16 -20.51 -3.44
C MET A 101 16.31 -21.50 -2.28
N GLN A 102 15.25 -22.21 -1.90
CA GLN A 102 15.16 -22.98 -0.64
C GLN A 102 15.51 -22.11 0.58
N ALA A 103 15.01 -20.87 0.58
CA ALA A 103 15.30 -19.84 1.56
C ALA A 103 14.08 -19.55 2.45
N ALA A 104 14.32 -19.01 3.64
CA ALA A 104 13.26 -18.44 4.46
C ALA A 104 12.67 -17.21 3.77
N GLN A 105 11.35 -16.99 3.97
CA GLN A 105 10.68 -15.80 3.49
C GLN A 105 10.02 -15.07 4.67
N VAL A 106 10.24 -13.74 4.74
CA VAL A 106 9.61 -12.88 5.74
C VAL A 106 8.88 -11.75 5.02
N SER A 107 7.57 -11.69 5.22
CA SER A 107 6.72 -10.65 4.64
C SER A 107 6.58 -9.45 5.56
N GLU A 108 6.40 -8.26 4.94
CA GLU A 108 5.98 -7.04 5.62
C GLU A 108 6.94 -6.62 6.74
N VAL A 109 8.24 -6.66 6.43
CA VAL A 109 9.28 -6.24 7.39
C VAL A 109 9.21 -4.74 7.60
N VAL A 110 9.15 -4.33 8.87
CA VAL A 110 9.07 -2.91 9.28
C VAL A 110 10.32 -2.42 9.98
N GLU A 111 11.17 -3.33 10.44
CA GLU A 111 12.39 -3.00 11.18
C GLU A 111 13.35 -4.20 11.14
N ILE A 112 14.64 -3.95 11.23
CA ILE A 112 15.64 -4.97 11.59
C ILE A 112 16.17 -4.63 12.98
N LYS A 113 16.05 -5.57 13.90
CA LYS A 113 16.52 -5.41 15.27
C LYS A 113 17.32 -6.64 15.71
N ASP A 114 18.53 -6.43 16.18
CA ASP A 114 19.44 -7.51 16.65
C ASP A 114 19.60 -8.63 15.60
N GLY A 115 19.66 -8.26 14.30
CA GLY A 115 19.77 -9.21 13.19
C GLY A 115 18.47 -9.98 12.88
N MET A 116 17.36 -9.65 13.51
CA MET A 116 16.04 -10.25 13.29
C MET A 116 15.12 -9.31 12.52
N ALA A 117 14.32 -9.86 11.63
CA ALA A 117 13.27 -9.12 10.96
C ALA A 117 12.07 -8.91 11.90
N VAL A 118 11.62 -7.68 12.04
CA VAL A 118 10.43 -7.32 12.83
C VAL A 118 9.25 -7.11 11.89
N VAL A 119 8.15 -7.78 12.19
CA VAL A 119 6.92 -7.69 11.40
C VAL A 119 5.73 -7.33 12.28
N PRO A 120 4.77 -6.56 11.76
CA PRO A 120 3.53 -6.29 12.45
C PRO A 120 2.65 -7.54 12.47
N VAL A 121 1.99 -7.79 13.60
CA VAL A 121 1.01 -8.88 13.74
C VAL A 121 -0.21 -8.38 14.50
N CYS A 122 -1.30 -9.15 14.47
CA CYS A 122 -2.56 -8.77 15.12
C CYS A 122 -3.02 -7.36 14.72
N ASN A 123 -3.03 -7.07 13.41
CA ASN A 123 -3.41 -5.76 12.86
C ASN A 123 -2.54 -4.60 13.35
N SER A 124 -1.24 -4.83 13.39
CA SER A 124 -0.22 -3.89 13.88
C SER A 124 -0.31 -3.54 15.38
N LYS A 125 -1.14 -4.24 16.15
CA LYS A 125 -1.20 -4.10 17.62
C LYS A 125 0.03 -4.69 18.32
N LEU A 126 0.69 -5.66 17.69
CA LEU A 126 1.88 -6.32 18.20
C LEU A 126 2.99 -6.32 17.13
N ARG A 127 4.22 -6.44 17.56
CA ARG A 127 5.40 -6.67 16.70
C ARG A 127 6.02 -8.00 17.07
N ARG A 128 6.41 -8.78 16.06
CA ARG A 128 7.08 -10.06 16.22
C ARG A 128 8.44 -10.01 15.57
N SER A 129 9.48 -10.37 16.32
CA SER A 129 10.84 -10.57 15.80
C SER A 129 10.98 -11.99 15.25
N ILE A 130 11.49 -12.11 14.05
CA ILE A 130 11.68 -13.37 13.33
C ILE A 130 13.16 -13.55 13.04
N LYS A 131 13.73 -14.67 13.51
CA LYS A 131 15.06 -15.13 13.15
C LYS A 131 14.93 -16.19 12.05
N CYS A 132 15.53 -15.94 10.89
CA CYS A 132 15.62 -16.93 9.83
C CYS A 132 16.67 -17.98 10.19
N LEU A 133 16.40 -19.24 9.87
CA LEU A 133 17.30 -20.37 10.13
C LEU A 133 18.03 -20.85 8.87
N THR A 134 17.74 -20.25 7.72
CA THR A 134 18.39 -20.53 6.44
C THR A 134 19.50 -19.53 6.18
N ASP A 135 20.51 -19.95 5.43
CA ASP A 135 21.64 -19.08 5.06
C ASP A 135 21.22 -17.92 4.16
N ARG A 136 20.16 -18.09 3.39
CA ARG A 136 19.60 -17.08 2.50
C ARG A 136 18.18 -16.72 2.90
N THR A 137 17.77 -15.49 2.59
CA THR A 137 16.46 -15.00 2.98
C THR A 137 15.82 -14.18 1.84
N VAL A 138 14.52 -14.26 1.72
CA VAL A 138 13.72 -13.36 0.88
C VAL A 138 12.85 -12.51 1.79
N VAL A 139 12.89 -11.19 1.62
CA VAL A 139 12.11 -10.27 2.44
C VAL A 139 11.24 -9.37 1.57
N THR A 140 10.06 -9.04 2.08
CA THR A 140 9.30 -7.90 1.54
C THR A 140 9.23 -6.80 2.59
N LEU A 141 9.49 -5.56 2.19
CA LEU A 141 9.55 -4.38 3.05
C LEU A 141 8.23 -3.62 3.02
N GLN A 142 7.69 -3.27 4.18
CA GLN A 142 6.51 -2.41 4.24
C GLN A 142 6.86 -1.01 3.74
N ALA A 143 6.03 -0.44 2.85
CA ALA A 143 6.21 0.91 2.34
C ALA A 143 6.20 1.95 3.49
N GLY A 144 7.17 2.86 3.47
CA GLY A 144 7.36 3.89 4.50
C GLY A 144 8.01 3.39 5.79
N ALA A 145 8.42 2.12 5.89
CA ALA A 145 9.08 1.58 7.07
C ALA A 145 10.58 1.90 7.11
N PHE A 146 11.21 2.01 5.95
CA PHE A 146 12.62 2.32 5.82
C PHE A 146 12.82 3.67 5.16
N LYS A 147 13.84 4.38 5.58
CA LYS A 147 14.14 5.72 5.04
C LYS A 147 14.53 5.59 3.56
N ALA A 148 13.77 6.23 2.69
CA ALA A 148 14.17 6.39 1.30
C ALA A 148 15.45 7.23 1.21
N VAL A 149 16.39 6.81 0.36
CA VAL A 149 17.60 7.57 0.08
C VAL A 149 17.45 8.41 -1.18
N GLU A 150 18.21 9.50 -1.29
CA GLU A 150 18.33 10.22 -2.53
C GLU A 150 19.16 9.38 -3.51
N ALA A 151 18.46 8.74 -4.43
CA ALA A 151 19.08 7.85 -5.39
C ALA A 151 19.84 8.64 -6.44
N ALA A 152 21.09 8.26 -6.72
CA ALA A 152 21.96 8.93 -7.66
C ALA A 152 22.80 7.94 -8.48
N GLY A 153 23.31 8.42 -9.62
CA GLY A 153 24.18 7.66 -10.50
C GLY A 153 23.46 7.02 -11.68
N THR A 154 24.21 6.36 -12.53
CA THR A 154 23.72 5.64 -13.71
C THR A 154 24.06 4.16 -13.55
N PRO A 155 23.11 3.23 -13.69
CA PRO A 155 23.36 1.82 -13.51
C PRO A 155 24.22 1.24 -14.65
N ALA A 156 25.07 0.27 -14.26
CA ALA A 156 25.71 -0.60 -15.23
C ALA A 156 24.68 -1.68 -15.66
N VAL A 157 24.04 -1.46 -16.80
CA VAL A 157 22.95 -2.32 -17.28
C VAL A 157 23.50 -3.59 -17.91
N GLU A 158 23.04 -4.73 -17.41
CA GLU A 158 23.19 -6.05 -18.05
C GLU A 158 21.82 -6.58 -18.44
N ASN A 159 21.58 -6.75 -19.74
CA ASN A 159 20.32 -7.31 -20.20
C ASN A 159 20.23 -8.80 -19.88
N ILE A 160 19.07 -9.22 -19.37
CA ILE A 160 18.78 -10.60 -19.04
C ILE A 160 17.46 -11.00 -19.69
N GLY A 161 17.40 -12.21 -20.21
CA GLY A 161 16.20 -12.75 -20.84
C GLY A 161 15.94 -14.19 -20.41
N VAL A 162 14.75 -14.65 -20.63
CA VAL A 162 14.34 -16.03 -20.40
C VAL A 162 13.57 -16.53 -21.62
N ASP A 163 13.90 -17.73 -22.05
CA ASP A 163 13.14 -18.43 -23.07
C ASP A 163 11.92 -19.09 -22.41
N GLY A 164 10.75 -18.79 -22.93
CA GLY A 164 9.52 -19.41 -22.43
C GLY A 164 8.30 -18.52 -22.46
N LYS A 165 7.17 -19.13 -22.16
CA LYS A 165 5.89 -18.44 -21.96
C LYS A 165 5.44 -18.71 -20.54
N GLY A 166 5.08 -17.65 -19.82
CA GLY A 166 4.39 -17.79 -18.54
C GLY A 166 3.00 -18.37 -18.75
N ARG A 167 2.45 -18.97 -17.70
CA ARG A 167 1.05 -19.47 -17.69
C ARG A 167 0.04 -18.34 -17.60
N LEU A 168 0.49 -17.15 -17.18
CA LEU A 168 -0.32 -15.94 -17.08
C LEU A 168 -0.01 -15.03 -18.25
N VAL A 169 -1.03 -14.39 -18.77
CA VAL A 169 -0.93 -13.33 -19.78
C VAL A 169 -1.37 -12.03 -19.10
N PHE A 170 -0.49 -11.02 -19.12
CA PHE A 170 -0.84 -9.70 -18.65
C PHE A 170 -1.82 -9.05 -19.65
N GLY A 171 -3.04 -8.77 -19.21
CA GLY A 171 -4.10 -8.20 -20.04
C GLY A 171 -4.06 -6.67 -20.18
N GLY A 172 -3.20 -5.99 -19.43
CA GLY A 172 -3.12 -4.53 -19.38
C GLY A 172 -3.65 -3.95 -18.08
N TYR A 173 -3.68 -2.64 -18.01
CA TYR A 173 -4.26 -1.88 -16.90
C TYR A 173 -5.63 -1.35 -17.30
N GLU A 174 -6.62 -1.54 -16.44
CA GLU A 174 -7.87 -0.82 -16.55
C GLU A 174 -7.69 0.54 -15.88
N ALA A 175 -7.83 1.62 -16.65
CA ALA A 175 -7.88 2.94 -16.06
C ALA A 175 -9.09 3.01 -15.11
N ALA A 176 -8.88 3.47 -13.88
CA ALA A 176 -10.00 3.86 -13.04
C ALA A 176 -10.88 4.83 -13.84
N ALA A 177 -12.21 4.66 -13.78
CA ALA A 177 -13.14 5.46 -14.55
C ALA A 177 -12.75 6.94 -14.44
N ALA A 178 -12.48 7.59 -15.58
CA ALA A 178 -12.09 8.99 -15.62
C ALA A 178 -13.20 9.83 -14.97
N GLY A 179 -12.93 10.48 -13.83
CA GLY A 179 -13.90 11.23 -13.04
C GLY A 179 -14.08 10.75 -11.60
N GLY A 180 -13.35 9.73 -11.16
CA GLY A 180 -13.34 9.30 -9.75
C GLY A 180 -12.75 10.37 -8.83
N VAL A 181 -13.37 10.55 -7.66
CA VAL A 181 -12.87 11.47 -6.63
C VAL A 181 -11.59 10.87 -6.02
N ASP A 182 -10.51 11.63 -6.05
CA ASP A 182 -9.25 11.30 -5.38
C ASP A 182 -9.32 11.78 -3.92
N LEU A 183 -9.80 10.91 -3.04
CA LEU A 183 -9.91 11.21 -1.60
C LEU A 183 -8.55 11.41 -0.94
N THR A 184 -7.45 10.98 -1.55
CA THR A 184 -6.10 11.11 -0.96
C THR A 184 -5.65 12.56 -0.89
N LYS A 185 -6.25 13.45 -1.69
CA LYS A 185 -5.97 14.88 -1.74
C LYS A 185 -6.95 15.74 -0.93
N ALA A 186 -8.01 15.13 -0.40
CA ALA A 186 -9.02 15.86 0.33
C ALA A 186 -8.51 16.25 1.74
N GLU A 187 -8.62 17.53 2.09
CA GLU A 187 -8.27 18.00 3.43
C GLU A 187 -9.35 17.67 4.48
N VAL A 188 -10.60 17.53 4.05
CA VAL A 188 -11.75 17.16 4.89
C VAL A 188 -12.48 16.00 4.25
N ILE A 189 -12.75 14.95 5.01
CA ILE A 189 -13.52 13.78 4.56
C ILE A 189 -14.65 13.50 5.56
N VAL A 190 -15.87 13.42 5.05
CA VAL A 190 -17.03 12.92 5.80
C VAL A 190 -17.39 11.54 5.27
N SER A 191 -17.25 10.51 6.06
CA SER A 191 -17.36 9.13 5.61
C SER A 191 -18.63 8.44 6.13
N ALA A 192 -19.36 7.81 5.20
CA ALA A 192 -20.58 7.07 5.48
C ALA A 192 -20.29 5.61 5.87
N GLY A 193 -20.77 5.19 7.03
CA GLY A 193 -20.85 3.80 7.42
C GLY A 193 -22.23 3.20 7.16
N ARG A 194 -22.36 1.88 7.31
CA ARG A 194 -23.65 1.19 7.18
C ARG A 194 -24.71 1.70 8.18
N GLY A 195 -24.27 2.36 9.26
CA GLY A 195 -25.15 2.99 10.25
C GLY A 195 -26.01 4.14 9.70
N ILE A 196 -25.75 4.67 8.48
CA ILE A 196 -26.65 5.62 7.81
C ILE A 196 -28.00 4.99 7.42
N GLY A 197 -28.08 3.67 7.40
CA GLY A 197 -29.32 2.87 7.28
C GLY A 197 -29.86 2.69 5.86
N LYS A 198 -29.81 3.71 4.99
CA LYS A 198 -30.41 3.72 3.64
C LYS A 198 -29.53 4.47 2.64
N PRO A 199 -29.56 4.11 1.35
CA PRO A 199 -28.79 4.81 0.32
C PRO A 199 -29.17 6.29 0.16
N GLU A 200 -30.44 6.66 0.39
CA GLU A 200 -30.88 8.05 0.31
C GLU A 200 -30.18 8.96 1.32
N ASN A 201 -29.72 8.40 2.43
CA ASN A 201 -29.04 9.13 3.47
C ASN A 201 -27.56 9.48 3.12
N VAL A 202 -27.03 8.93 2.01
CA VAL A 202 -25.73 9.34 1.47
C VAL A 202 -25.72 10.83 1.11
N ALA A 203 -26.85 11.36 0.60
CA ALA A 203 -26.97 12.78 0.27
C ALA A 203 -26.74 13.70 1.49
N MET A 204 -27.15 13.27 2.68
CA MET A 204 -26.92 14.01 3.94
C MET A 204 -25.42 14.06 4.27
N ILE A 205 -24.70 12.97 4.09
CA ILE A 205 -23.24 12.89 4.32
C ILE A 205 -22.50 13.77 3.30
N ALA A 206 -22.88 13.68 2.01
CA ALA A 206 -22.33 14.54 0.96
C ALA A 206 -22.63 16.03 1.21
N GLY A 207 -23.80 16.35 1.76
CA GLY A 207 -24.17 17.71 2.16
C GLY A 207 -23.28 18.28 3.25
N LEU A 208 -22.98 17.49 4.29
CA LEU A 208 -22.06 17.90 5.35
C LEU A 208 -20.63 18.07 4.80
N ALA A 209 -20.15 17.13 3.97
CA ALA A 209 -18.85 17.24 3.34
C ALA A 209 -18.72 18.54 2.54
N LYS A 210 -19.73 18.86 1.72
CA LYS A 210 -19.78 20.09 0.93
C LYS A 210 -19.79 21.35 1.81
N ALA A 211 -20.54 21.33 2.91
CA ALA A 211 -20.59 22.47 3.84
C ALA A 211 -19.24 22.74 4.50
N LEU A 212 -18.42 21.71 4.66
CA LEU A 212 -17.06 21.79 5.19
C LEU A 212 -15.99 22.02 4.10
N GLY A 213 -16.37 22.17 2.84
CA GLY A 213 -15.42 22.32 1.73
C GLY A 213 -14.62 21.06 1.43
N GLY A 214 -15.11 19.88 1.81
CA GLY A 214 -14.45 18.60 1.66
C GLY A 214 -15.19 17.60 0.78
N GLU A 215 -14.72 16.36 0.80
CA GLU A 215 -15.26 15.25 0.05
C GLU A 215 -15.96 14.23 0.95
N TYR A 216 -16.93 13.49 0.37
CA TYR A 216 -17.50 12.36 1.08
C TYR A 216 -16.85 11.04 0.68
N GLY A 217 -16.61 10.19 1.67
CA GLY A 217 -16.14 8.82 1.52
C GLY A 217 -17.16 7.82 2.06
N ALA A 218 -16.82 6.53 1.96
CA ALA A 218 -17.65 5.47 2.49
C ALA A 218 -16.83 4.28 2.99
N SER A 219 -17.40 3.53 3.92
CA SER A 219 -16.86 2.24 4.33
C SER A 219 -17.22 1.15 3.29
N ARG A 220 -16.42 0.09 3.24
CA ARG A 220 -16.64 -1.03 2.32
C ARG A 220 -18.08 -1.58 2.31
N PRO A 221 -18.76 -1.81 3.46
CA PRO A 221 -20.14 -2.29 3.45
C PRO A 221 -21.15 -1.39 2.72
N VAL A 222 -20.90 -0.08 2.66
CA VAL A 222 -21.74 0.88 1.93
C VAL A 222 -21.51 0.74 0.43
N VAL A 223 -20.26 0.55 0.02
CA VAL A 223 -19.86 0.32 -1.38
C VAL A 223 -20.35 -1.05 -1.87
N ASP A 224 -20.14 -2.10 -1.08
CA ASP A 224 -20.60 -3.47 -1.40
C ASP A 224 -22.14 -3.52 -1.57
N SER A 225 -22.87 -2.62 -0.90
CA SER A 225 -24.33 -2.46 -1.05
C SER A 225 -24.72 -1.59 -2.26
N ALA A 226 -23.74 -1.15 -3.06
CA ALA A 226 -23.93 -0.25 -4.21
C ALA A 226 -24.64 1.10 -3.87
N TRP A 227 -24.47 1.59 -2.64
CA TRP A 227 -24.99 2.89 -2.22
C TRP A 227 -24.08 4.03 -2.68
N VAL A 228 -22.79 3.73 -2.87
CA VAL A 228 -21.73 4.68 -3.28
C VAL A 228 -20.78 3.97 -4.24
N GLU A 229 -20.18 4.70 -5.15
CA GLU A 229 -19.18 4.18 -6.08
C GLU A 229 -17.90 3.72 -5.36
N HIS A 230 -17.19 2.75 -5.97
CA HIS A 230 -15.99 2.15 -5.40
C HIS A 230 -14.84 3.16 -5.17
N ASN A 231 -14.76 4.20 -6.02
CA ASN A 231 -13.77 5.27 -5.90
C ASN A 231 -13.92 6.15 -4.64
N ARG A 232 -15.00 5.96 -3.87
CA ARG A 232 -15.23 6.63 -2.58
C ARG A 232 -14.96 5.74 -1.38
N GLN A 233 -14.49 4.50 -1.63
CA GLN A 233 -14.18 3.57 -0.54
C GLN A 233 -12.92 3.97 0.20
N VAL A 234 -13.01 4.09 1.53
CA VAL A 234 -11.88 4.26 2.44
C VAL A 234 -11.57 2.94 3.15
N GLY A 235 -10.31 2.54 3.12
CA GLY A 235 -9.85 1.31 3.78
C GLY A 235 -8.69 0.64 3.03
N THR A 236 -8.25 -0.51 3.50
CA THR A 236 -7.15 -1.29 2.90
C THR A 236 -7.42 -1.75 1.46
N THR A 237 -8.68 -1.95 1.10
CA THR A 237 -9.12 -2.36 -0.25
C THR A 237 -9.71 -1.19 -1.05
N GLY A 238 -9.61 0.02 -0.54
CA GLY A 238 -10.01 1.27 -1.18
C GLY A 238 -8.88 2.28 -1.13
N GLN A 239 -9.23 3.55 -0.91
CA GLN A 239 -8.25 4.62 -0.77
C GLN A 239 -7.76 4.72 0.68
N THR A 240 -6.45 4.92 0.85
CA THR A 240 -5.86 5.30 2.14
C THR A 240 -5.69 6.80 2.17
N VAL A 241 -6.26 7.44 3.19
CA VAL A 241 -6.40 8.88 3.29
C VAL A 241 -5.74 9.43 4.56
N ALA A 242 -5.34 10.69 4.52
CA ALA A 242 -4.73 11.40 5.64
C ALA A 242 -5.22 12.88 5.68
N PRO A 243 -6.56 13.11 5.79
CA PRO A 243 -7.11 14.46 5.84
C PRO A 243 -6.78 15.16 7.16
N LYS A 244 -6.91 16.48 7.18
CA LYS A 244 -6.89 17.29 8.41
C LYS A 244 -8.07 16.98 9.32
N LEU A 245 -9.25 16.70 8.71
CA LEU A 245 -10.46 16.33 9.43
C LEU A 245 -11.13 15.11 8.79
N TYR A 246 -11.37 14.08 9.59
CA TYR A 246 -12.12 12.89 9.20
C TYR A 246 -13.36 12.74 10.09
N ILE A 247 -14.55 12.79 9.50
CA ILE A 247 -15.81 12.58 10.22
C ILE A 247 -16.39 11.22 9.84
N ALA A 248 -16.40 10.29 10.79
CA ALA A 248 -16.93 8.93 10.61
C ALA A 248 -18.39 8.86 11.05
N CYS A 249 -19.33 8.77 10.12
CA CYS A 249 -20.76 8.72 10.39
C CYS A 249 -21.31 7.30 10.32
N GLY A 250 -21.69 6.70 11.46
CA GLY A 250 -22.24 5.35 11.52
C GLY A 250 -21.27 4.24 11.08
N ILE A 251 -19.98 4.44 11.29
CA ILE A 251 -18.89 3.51 11.02
C ILE A 251 -18.56 2.77 12.31
N SER A 252 -18.46 1.44 12.27
CA SER A 252 -18.13 0.61 13.43
C SER A 252 -16.65 0.67 13.81
N GLY A 253 -15.74 0.93 12.85
CA GLY A 253 -14.30 0.91 13.10
C GLY A 253 -13.67 -0.46 12.86
N ALA A 254 -14.14 -1.20 11.84
CA ALA A 254 -13.43 -2.39 11.38
C ALA A 254 -11.98 -2.02 11.02
N ILE A 255 -11.05 -2.91 11.34
CA ILE A 255 -9.60 -2.67 11.25
C ILE A 255 -9.17 -2.27 9.84
N GLN A 256 -9.80 -2.87 8.83
CA GLN A 256 -9.53 -2.54 7.42
C GLN A 256 -9.91 -1.09 7.09
N HIS A 257 -10.97 -0.57 7.70
CA HIS A 257 -11.36 0.83 7.55
C HIS A 257 -10.40 1.74 8.31
N LEU A 258 -10.09 1.40 9.57
CA LEU A 258 -9.16 2.17 10.40
C LEU A 258 -7.78 2.28 9.74
N ALA A 259 -7.27 1.21 9.15
CA ALA A 259 -6.00 1.22 8.43
C ALA A 259 -5.98 2.23 7.27
N GLY A 260 -7.14 2.48 6.65
CA GLY A 260 -7.29 3.45 5.57
C GLY A 260 -7.39 4.91 6.01
N MET A 261 -7.64 5.20 7.31
CA MET A 261 -7.87 6.59 7.76
C MET A 261 -7.09 6.98 9.03
N LYS A 262 -6.36 6.07 9.65
CA LYS A 262 -5.63 6.30 10.92
C LYS A 262 -4.56 7.40 10.87
N LYS A 263 -4.19 7.87 9.68
CA LYS A 263 -3.25 8.99 9.48
C LYS A 263 -3.95 10.36 9.44
N SER A 264 -5.28 10.41 9.64
CA SER A 264 -6.03 11.67 9.76
C SER A 264 -5.54 12.47 10.97
N GLU A 265 -5.44 13.79 10.84
CA GLU A 265 -4.94 14.65 11.93
C GLU A 265 -5.96 14.80 13.05
N PHE A 266 -7.27 14.86 12.71
CA PHE A 266 -8.36 14.97 13.68
C PHE A 266 -9.54 14.10 13.24
N VAL A 267 -10.02 13.25 14.15
CA VAL A 267 -11.09 12.28 13.88
C VAL A 267 -12.29 12.54 14.76
N VAL A 268 -13.45 12.76 14.14
CA VAL A 268 -14.75 12.82 14.80
C VAL A 268 -15.55 11.58 14.43
N ALA A 269 -16.04 10.84 15.41
CA ALA A 269 -16.93 9.71 15.18
C ALA A 269 -18.34 10.02 15.69
N VAL A 270 -19.34 9.77 14.85
CA VAL A 270 -20.77 9.87 15.21
C VAL A 270 -21.35 8.46 15.16
N ASN A 271 -21.73 7.92 16.30
CA ASN A 271 -22.25 6.56 16.42
C ASN A 271 -23.29 6.49 17.53
N THR A 272 -24.27 5.62 17.41
CA THR A 272 -25.21 5.30 18.50
C THR A 272 -24.60 4.33 19.52
N ASP A 273 -23.64 3.53 19.09
CA ASP A 273 -22.90 2.59 19.94
C ASP A 273 -21.67 3.29 20.50
N ARG A 274 -21.66 3.46 21.82
CA ARG A 274 -20.56 4.08 22.57
C ARG A 274 -19.29 3.22 22.54
N ASP A 275 -19.45 1.91 22.46
CA ASP A 275 -18.35 0.94 22.54
C ASP A 275 -17.86 0.53 21.15
N ALA A 276 -18.35 1.19 20.09
CA ALA A 276 -17.88 0.93 18.74
C ALA A 276 -16.35 1.20 18.62
N PRO A 277 -15.56 0.29 18.01
CA PRO A 277 -14.09 0.41 17.90
C PRO A 277 -13.60 1.71 17.26
N ILE A 278 -14.43 2.39 16.46
CA ILE A 278 -14.09 3.72 15.90
C ILE A 278 -13.83 4.74 16.99
N GLY A 279 -14.45 4.60 18.16
CA GLY A 279 -14.26 5.46 19.32
C GLY A 279 -12.85 5.41 19.92
N GLU A 280 -12.12 4.27 19.71
CA GLU A 280 -10.73 4.12 20.19
C GLU A 280 -9.74 5.02 19.45
N VAL A 281 -10.08 5.44 18.23
CA VAL A 281 -9.22 6.26 17.36
C VAL A 281 -9.77 7.66 17.13
N ALA A 282 -10.97 7.96 17.66
CA ALA A 282 -11.61 9.25 17.53
C ALA A 282 -11.10 10.23 18.60
N ASP A 283 -10.75 11.45 18.20
CA ASP A 283 -10.47 12.55 19.11
C ASP A 283 -11.75 13.04 19.78
N VAL A 284 -12.89 12.94 19.06
CA VAL A 284 -14.22 13.27 19.57
C VAL A 284 -15.21 12.18 19.18
N LEU A 285 -15.83 11.54 20.17
CA LEU A 285 -16.92 10.59 19.96
C LEU A 285 -18.26 11.28 20.32
N VAL A 286 -19.14 11.39 19.34
CA VAL A 286 -20.51 11.87 19.48
C VAL A 286 -21.45 10.68 19.56
N VAL A 287 -21.95 10.37 20.74
CA VAL A 287 -22.94 9.30 20.94
C VAL A 287 -24.33 9.86 20.64
N ALA A 288 -24.77 9.72 19.40
CA ALA A 288 -26.03 10.28 18.91
C ALA A 288 -26.58 9.55 17.69
N ASP A 289 -27.88 9.74 17.44
CA ASP A 289 -28.51 9.39 16.17
C ASP A 289 -28.01 10.36 15.07
N LEU A 290 -27.20 9.81 14.15
CA LEU A 290 -26.60 10.60 13.06
C LEU A 290 -27.64 11.24 12.13
N LEU A 291 -28.84 10.63 11.99
CA LEU A 291 -29.90 11.18 11.15
C LEU A 291 -30.49 12.49 11.72
N LYS A 292 -30.29 12.72 13.02
CA LYS A 292 -30.66 13.97 13.70
C LYS A 292 -29.47 14.90 13.81
N PHE A 293 -28.30 14.36 14.17
CA PHE A 293 -27.11 15.15 14.46
C PHE A 293 -26.51 15.79 13.21
N VAL A 294 -26.34 15.02 12.11
CA VAL A 294 -25.66 15.50 10.90
C VAL A 294 -26.40 16.67 10.23
N PRO A 295 -27.73 16.67 10.07
CA PRO A 295 -28.44 17.82 9.52
C PRO A 295 -28.27 19.09 10.37
N LEU A 296 -28.39 18.98 11.70
CA LEU A 296 -28.21 20.10 12.63
C LEU A 296 -26.77 20.66 12.58
N LEU A 297 -25.78 19.78 12.50
CA LEU A 297 -24.38 20.19 12.34
C LEU A 297 -24.18 20.92 11.01
N THR A 298 -24.74 20.40 9.93
CA THR A 298 -24.64 21.01 8.60
C THR A 298 -25.25 22.42 8.60
N GLU A 299 -26.43 22.57 9.18
CA GLU A 299 -27.10 23.88 9.32
C GLU A 299 -26.24 24.87 10.10
N LYS A 300 -25.67 24.44 11.22
CA LYS A 300 -24.81 25.29 12.05
C LYS A 300 -23.54 25.72 11.33
N ILE A 301 -22.91 24.81 10.59
CA ILE A 301 -21.72 25.14 9.79
C ILE A 301 -22.06 26.16 8.70
N GLN A 302 -23.17 25.96 7.98
CA GLN A 302 -23.62 26.89 6.94
C GLN A 302 -23.98 28.27 7.48
N ALA A 303 -24.44 28.36 8.73
CA ALA A 303 -24.73 29.62 9.39
C ALA A 303 -23.49 30.39 9.87
N LEU A 304 -22.32 29.73 9.91
CA LEU A 304 -21.04 30.30 10.33
C LEU A 304 -20.14 30.69 9.14
N ALA A 305 -20.46 30.20 7.96
CA ALA A 305 -19.75 30.48 6.70
C ALA A 305 -20.33 31.72 5.99
#